data_21e840e84111b31c9b4f6c6fafb65173
#
_entry.id   21e840e84111b31c9b4f6c6fafb65173
#
_cell.length_a   1.000
_cell.length_b   1.000
_cell.length_c   1.000
_cell.angle_alpha   90.00
_cell.angle_beta   90.00
_cell.angle_gamma   90.00
#
_symmetry.space_group_name_H-M   'P 1'
#
loop_
_entity.id
_entity.type
_entity.pdbx_description
1 polymer ?
#
loop_
_entity_poly.entity_id
_entity_poly.type
_entity_poly.pdbx_seq_one_letter_code
_entity_poly.pdbx_strand_id
1 'polypeptide(L)'
;AMARVMSLIFSVFILVPMIAPRIGQGLLLAVGWRKIFGLYLFWAGIAGLWFMIRHPETLAQDQRVPLSLKRLCLNSGRIFKSRKVMAYTCASGMVFGTQLLFLATAQAVFSQIYHVGSMFAVYFAVLAASLGLATLINSRLVATCGMHKMVHYGAVGHISFAGLLFGASLVTDPGPTFVWFMVLQFMMHFCMGIVFGNLGALAMQPLGRIAGLGASVMAAVSSLIAVLFATLCGWFYDATLLPLALGYFAAGMATLQLLRIGHRASGDVVYPVNLSDAPVPN
;
A
#
# COMPACT_ATOMS: atom_id res chain seq x y z
N ALA A 1 22.96 12.85 -10.04
CA ALA A 1 23.00 12.55 -8.59
C ALA A 1 21.66 11.97 -8.08
N MET A 2 20.53 12.57 -8.41
CA MET A 2 19.18 12.17 -7.90
C MET A 2 18.76 10.74 -8.27
N ALA A 3 18.98 10.33 -9.54
CA ALA A 3 18.66 8.97 -9.99
C ALA A 3 19.43 7.88 -9.22
N ARG A 4 20.69 8.15 -8.88
CA ARG A 4 21.54 7.23 -8.11
C ARG A 4 21.07 7.07 -6.67
N VAL A 5 20.64 8.16 -6.03
CA VAL A 5 20.09 8.15 -4.68
C VAL A 5 18.76 7.41 -4.65
N MET A 6 17.88 7.67 -5.62
CA MET A 6 16.59 6.97 -5.73
C MET A 6 16.77 5.47 -5.97
N SER A 7 17.71 5.08 -6.82
CA SER A 7 18.05 3.66 -7.05
C SER A 7 18.50 2.96 -5.76
N LEU A 8 19.30 3.64 -4.94
CA LEU A 8 19.76 3.12 -3.64
C LEU A 8 18.59 2.97 -2.65
N ILE A 9 17.70 3.97 -2.57
CA ILE A 9 16.50 3.91 -1.74
C ILE A 9 15.62 2.73 -2.16
N PHE A 10 15.35 2.56 -3.46
CA PHE A 10 14.55 1.44 -3.95
C PHE A 10 15.20 0.08 -3.67
N SER A 11 16.53 -0.03 -3.75
CA SER A 11 17.24 -1.27 -3.40
C SER A 11 17.01 -1.63 -1.93
N VAL A 12 17.03 -0.66 -1.01
CA VAL A 12 16.72 -0.89 0.41
C VAL A 12 15.26 -1.33 0.59
N PHE A 13 14.32 -0.68 -0.11
CA PHE A 13 12.90 -1.05 -0.06
C PHE A 13 12.63 -2.48 -0.53
N ILE A 14 13.42 -3.00 -1.46
CA ILE A 14 13.32 -4.40 -1.92
C ILE A 14 13.98 -5.35 -0.91
N LEU A 15 15.16 -5.00 -0.41
CA LEU A 15 15.96 -5.85 0.48
C LEU A 15 15.31 -6.04 1.87
N VAL A 16 14.73 -4.98 2.42
CA VAL A 16 14.16 -5.02 3.78
C VAL A 16 13.05 -6.09 3.92
N PRO A 17 12.00 -6.14 3.10
CA PRO A 17 10.98 -7.19 3.20
C PRO A 17 11.51 -8.60 2.95
N MET A 18 12.58 -8.75 2.15
CA MET A 18 13.19 -10.05 1.88
C MET A 18 13.95 -10.60 3.10
N ILE A 19 14.62 -9.72 3.83
CA ILE A 19 15.51 -10.10 4.95
C ILE A 19 14.75 -10.08 6.29
N ALA A 20 13.76 -9.20 6.44
CA ALA A 20 13.03 -8.97 7.69
C ALA A 20 12.42 -10.25 8.31
N PRO A 21 11.78 -11.18 7.57
CA PRO A 21 11.24 -12.39 8.18
C PRO A 21 12.32 -13.29 8.80
N ARG A 22 13.49 -13.38 8.18
CA ARG A 22 14.61 -14.17 8.69
C ARG A 22 15.24 -13.56 9.94
N ILE A 23 15.43 -12.23 9.93
CA ILE A 23 15.90 -11.48 11.10
C ILE A 23 14.87 -11.60 12.23
N GLY A 24 13.58 -11.43 11.93
CA GLY A 24 12.48 -11.55 12.89
C GLY A 24 12.43 -12.93 13.54
N GLN A 25 12.58 -14.00 12.77
CA GLN A 25 12.64 -15.36 13.27
C GLN A 25 13.87 -15.60 14.16
N GLY A 26 15.04 -15.11 13.76
CA GLY A 26 16.27 -15.19 14.57
C GLY A 26 16.12 -14.44 15.90
N LEU A 27 15.56 -13.24 15.88
CA LEU A 27 15.28 -12.44 17.08
C LEU A 27 14.24 -13.11 17.97
N LEU A 28 13.19 -13.71 17.40
CA LEU A 28 12.17 -14.44 18.14
C LEU A 28 12.79 -15.58 18.96
N LEU A 29 13.68 -16.35 18.34
CA LEU A 29 14.38 -17.47 18.98
C LEU A 29 15.41 -17.01 20.03
N ALA A 30 16.11 -15.90 19.76
CA ALA A 30 17.16 -15.41 20.65
C ALA A 30 16.64 -14.66 21.88
N VAL A 31 15.62 -13.81 21.71
CA VAL A 31 15.20 -12.85 22.75
C VAL A 31 13.71 -12.91 23.08
N GLY A 32 12.92 -13.65 22.31
CA GLY A 32 11.49 -13.76 22.48
C GLY A 32 10.72 -12.52 21.93
N TRP A 33 9.43 -12.70 21.66
CA TRP A 33 8.61 -11.74 20.97
C TRP A 33 8.44 -10.38 21.69
N ARG A 34 8.40 -10.39 23.05
CA ARG A 34 8.24 -9.16 23.83
C ARG A 34 9.44 -8.21 23.70
N LYS A 35 10.65 -8.75 23.64
CA LYS A 35 11.87 -7.93 23.52
C LYS A 35 12.05 -7.33 22.12
N ILE A 36 11.38 -7.89 21.09
CA ILE A 36 11.36 -7.31 19.74
C ILE A 36 10.73 -5.92 19.75
N PHE A 37 9.67 -5.70 20.53
CA PHE A 37 9.07 -4.35 20.67
C PHE A 37 10.03 -3.36 21.35
N GLY A 38 10.81 -3.82 22.32
CA GLY A 38 11.87 -2.98 22.92
C GLY A 38 12.95 -2.60 21.91
N LEU A 39 13.32 -3.51 21.02
CA LEU A 39 14.25 -3.23 19.92
C LEU A 39 13.68 -2.20 18.93
N TYR A 40 12.40 -2.29 18.59
CA TYR A 40 11.75 -1.29 17.74
C TYR A 40 11.74 0.10 18.40
N LEU A 41 11.44 0.16 19.70
CA LEU A 41 11.47 1.41 20.46
C LEU A 41 12.88 2.03 20.49
N PHE A 42 13.90 1.20 20.70
CA PHE A 42 15.30 1.62 20.68
C PHE A 42 15.70 2.21 19.33
N TRP A 43 15.41 1.52 18.22
CA TRP A 43 15.72 2.01 16.88
C TRP A 43 14.90 3.26 16.51
N ALA A 44 13.63 3.31 16.90
CA ALA A 44 12.79 4.48 16.70
C ALA A 44 13.36 5.70 17.46
N GLY A 45 13.84 5.50 18.68
CA GLY A 45 14.50 6.53 19.48
C GLY A 45 15.78 7.05 18.81
N ILE A 46 16.65 6.16 18.35
CA ILE A 46 17.88 6.55 17.64
C ILE A 46 17.54 7.31 16.34
N ALA A 47 16.61 6.79 15.54
CA ALA A 47 16.21 7.44 14.29
C ALA A 47 15.58 8.82 14.55
N GLY A 48 14.71 8.93 15.56
CA GLY A 48 14.10 10.19 15.96
C GLY A 48 15.13 11.22 16.43
N LEU A 49 16.07 10.80 17.30
CA LEU A 49 17.15 11.67 17.78
C LEU A 49 18.05 12.12 16.63
N TRP A 50 18.43 11.19 15.75
CA TRP A 50 19.21 11.53 14.56
C TRP A 50 18.51 12.56 13.67
N PHE A 51 17.20 12.35 13.43
CA PHE A 51 16.38 13.27 12.64
C PHE A 51 16.34 14.65 13.28
N MET A 52 16.09 14.75 14.59
CA MET A 52 16.04 16.03 15.33
C MET A 52 17.35 16.81 15.27
N ILE A 53 18.49 16.12 15.32
CA ILE A 53 19.83 16.76 15.35
C ILE A 53 20.27 17.17 13.93
N ARG A 54 19.97 16.35 12.92
CA ARG A 54 20.59 16.50 11.58
C ARG A 54 19.66 17.09 10.54
N HIS A 55 18.35 17.14 10.79
CA HIS A 55 17.41 17.64 9.79
C HIS A 55 17.12 19.13 10.03
N PRO A 56 17.69 20.06 9.23
CA PRO A 56 17.36 21.47 9.33
C PRO A 56 15.94 21.73 8.84
N GLU A 57 15.30 22.75 9.40
CA GLU A 57 14.03 23.24 8.90
C GLU A 57 14.20 23.87 7.51
N THR A 58 13.58 23.25 6.51
CA THR A 58 13.73 23.67 5.11
C THR A 58 12.65 24.66 4.66
N LEU A 59 11.57 24.83 5.45
CA LEU A 59 10.49 25.75 5.10
C LEU A 59 10.85 27.18 5.55
N ALA A 60 10.90 28.09 4.59
CA ALA A 60 11.17 29.51 4.84
C ALA A 60 10.13 30.11 5.81
N GLN A 61 10.54 31.03 6.66
CA GLN A 61 9.68 31.57 7.74
C GLN A 61 8.42 32.26 7.23
N ASP A 62 8.51 32.95 6.10
CA ASP A 62 7.41 33.60 5.39
C ASP A 62 6.37 32.64 4.82
N GLN A 63 6.78 31.39 4.59
CA GLN A 63 5.89 30.34 4.08
C GLN A 63 5.26 29.47 5.19
N ARG A 64 5.70 29.67 6.43
CA ARG A 64 5.16 28.94 7.59
C ARG A 64 3.75 29.42 7.90
N VAL A 65 2.84 28.47 7.90
CA VAL A 65 1.45 28.73 8.21
C VAL A 65 1.15 28.28 9.64
N PRO A 66 0.55 29.13 10.50
CA PRO A 66 0.25 28.75 11.87
C PRO A 66 -0.71 27.55 11.90
N LEU A 67 -0.47 26.66 12.87
CA LEU A 67 -1.32 25.49 13.08
C LEU A 67 -2.70 25.94 13.58
N SER A 68 -3.74 25.63 12.82
CA SER A 68 -5.13 25.94 13.18
C SER A 68 -6.01 24.71 12.96
N LEU A 69 -6.62 24.21 14.04
CA LEU A 69 -7.54 23.08 13.98
C LEU A 69 -8.72 23.36 13.04
N LYS A 70 -9.28 24.56 13.07
CA LYS A 70 -10.38 24.98 12.17
C LYS A 70 -9.96 24.82 10.70
N ARG A 71 -8.75 25.28 10.37
CA ARG A 71 -8.19 25.19 9.00
C ARG A 71 -7.92 23.73 8.60
N LEU A 72 -7.39 22.92 9.51
CA LEU A 72 -7.18 21.49 9.27
C LEU A 72 -8.51 20.78 8.99
N CYS A 73 -9.53 21.00 9.83
CA CYS A 73 -10.85 20.40 9.64
C CYS A 73 -11.51 20.84 8.32
N LEU A 74 -11.46 22.12 7.98
CA LEU A 74 -12.04 22.64 6.72
C LEU A 74 -11.33 22.07 5.50
N ASN A 75 -10.01 22.04 5.49
CA ASN A 75 -9.23 21.46 4.39
C ASN A 75 -9.43 19.96 4.27
N SER A 76 -9.45 19.23 5.40
CA SER A 76 -9.80 17.79 5.41
C SER A 76 -11.21 17.56 4.84
N GLY A 77 -12.19 18.37 5.25
CA GLY A 77 -13.54 18.30 4.69
C GLY A 77 -13.60 18.50 3.18
N ARG A 78 -12.74 19.37 2.62
CA ARG A 78 -12.62 19.57 1.15
C ARG A 78 -12.00 18.35 0.47
N ILE A 79 -10.97 17.73 1.10
CA ILE A 79 -10.36 16.50 0.60
C ILE A 79 -11.40 15.38 0.55
N PHE A 80 -12.20 15.19 1.60
CA PHE A 80 -13.28 14.20 1.63
C PHE A 80 -14.37 14.43 0.60
N LYS A 81 -14.63 15.69 0.23
CA LYS A 81 -15.61 16.05 -0.81
C LYS A 81 -15.09 15.83 -2.24
N SER A 82 -13.79 15.76 -2.44
CA SER A 82 -13.21 15.50 -3.76
C SER A 82 -13.39 14.03 -4.15
N ARG A 83 -14.27 13.82 -5.13
CA ARG A 83 -14.54 12.48 -5.67
C ARG A 83 -13.28 11.83 -6.25
N LYS A 84 -12.42 12.61 -6.90
CA LYS A 84 -11.17 12.14 -7.50
C LYS A 84 -10.21 11.63 -6.41
N VAL A 85 -9.93 12.44 -5.39
CA VAL A 85 -9.00 12.08 -4.31
C VAL A 85 -9.52 10.86 -3.56
N MET A 86 -10.80 10.87 -3.17
CA MET A 86 -11.39 9.78 -2.40
C MET A 86 -11.46 8.47 -3.19
N ALA A 87 -11.79 8.52 -4.48
CA ALA A 87 -11.81 7.31 -5.30
C ALA A 87 -10.42 6.66 -5.39
N TYR A 88 -9.36 7.44 -5.63
CA TYR A 88 -8.00 6.89 -5.66
C TYR A 88 -7.50 6.48 -4.27
N THR A 89 -7.91 7.18 -3.20
CA THR A 89 -7.61 6.81 -1.82
C THR A 89 -8.27 5.48 -1.43
N CYS A 90 -9.55 5.32 -1.75
CA CYS A 90 -10.26 4.07 -1.50
C CYS A 90 -9.67 2.91 -2.34
N ALA A 91 -9.31 3.17 -3.60
CA ALA A 91 -8.62 2.18 -4.43
C ALA A 91 -7.27 1.78 -3.81
N SER A 92 -6.49 2.73 -3.30
CA SER A 92 -5.25 2.45 -2.57
C SER A 92 -5.51 1.62 -1.32
N GLY A 93 -6.60 1.88 -0.60
CA GLY A 93 -7.02 1.10 0.56
C GLY A 93 -7.37 -0.35 0.21
N MET A 94 -8.06 -0.59 -0.91
CA MET A 94 -8.36 -1.96 -1.38
C MET A 94 -7.08 -2.72 -1.77
N VAL A 95 -6.17 -2.08 -2.51
CA VAL A 95 -4.88 -2.68 -2.88
C VAL A 95 -4.02 -2.97 -1.65
N PHE A 96 -3.95 -2.03 -0.70
CA PHE A 96 -3.22 -2.26 0.56
C PHE A 96 -3.91 -3.32 1.43
N GLY A 97 -5.24 -3.40 1.41
CA GLY A 97 -6.02 -4.44 2.08
C GLY A 97 -5.72 -5.84 1.55
N THR A 98 -5.52 -5.98 0.24
CA THR A 98 -5.05 -7.24 -0.38
C THR A 98 -3.69 -7.65 0.17
N GLN A 99 -2.76 -6.69 0.31
CA GLN A 99 -1.44 -6.95 0.89
C GLN A 99 -1.52 -7.34 2.37
N LEU A 100 -2.36 -6.65 3.17
CA LEU A 100 -2.56 -6.99 4.58
C LEU A 100 -3.21 -8.36 4.74
N LEU A 101 -4.19 -8.71 3.90
CA LEU A 101 -4.80 -10.04 3.89
C LEU A 101 -3.77 -11.13 3.62
N PHE A 102 -2.89 -10.92 2.62
CA PHE A 102 -1.77 -11.84 2.39
C PHE A 102 -0.87 -11.94 3.62
N LEU A 103 -0.44 -10.82 4.20
CA LEU A 103 0.46 -10.83 5.37
C LEU A 103 -0.16 -11.56 6.57
N ALA A 104 -1.47 -11.40 6.79
CA ALA A 104 -2.18 -12.05 7.88
C ALA A 104 -2.34 -13.56 7.69
N THR A 105 -2.47 -14.04 6.46
CA THR A 105 -2.74 -15.44 6.15
C THR A 105 -1.53 -16.22 5.62
N ALA A 106 -0.48 -15.54 5.16
CA ALA A 106 0.65 -16.16 4.48
C ALA A 106 1.27 -17.32 5.27
N GLN A 107 1.55 -17.13 6.55
CA GLN A 107 2.16 -18.20 7.36
C GLN A 107 1.25 -19.42 7.45
N ALA A 108 -0.06 -19.24 7.62
CA ALA A 108 -1.03 -20.32 7.67
C ALA A 108 -1.12 -21.04 6.31
N VAL A 109 -1.20 -20.31 5.21
CA VAL A 109 -1.20 -20.87 3.85
C VAL A 109 0.03 -21.72 3.57
N PHE A 110 1.24 -21.20 3.87
CA PHE A 110 2.47 -21.94 3.62
C PHE A 110 2.65 -23.15 4.55
N SER A 111 2.16 -23.09 5.80
CA SER A 111 2.35 -24.18 6.77
C SER A 111 1.21 -25.20 6.72
N GLN A 112 -0.04 -24.77 6.64
CA GLN A 112 -1.22 -25.66 6.75
C GLN A 112 -1.65 -26.24 5.42
N ILE A 113 -1.64 -25.42 4.34
CA ILE A 113 -2.09 -25.87 3.01
C ILE A 113 -0.96 -26.57 2.26
N TYR A 114 0.23 -25.94 2.22
CA TYR A 114 1.33 -26.43 1.40
C TYR A 114 2.42 -27.19 2.14
N HIS A 115 2.40 -27.20 3.49
CA HIS A 115 3.37 -27.88 4.35
C HIS A 115 4.84 -27.48 4.12
N VAL A 116 5.08 -26.23 3.65
CA VAL A 116 6.40 -25.68 3.36
C VAL A 116 6.82 -24.58 4.34
N GLY A 117 6.27 -24.60 5.56
CA GLY A 117 6.50 -23.57 6.58
C GLY A 117 7.97 -23.37 6.96
N SER A 118 8.82 -24.40 6.88
CA SER A 118 10.26 -24.31 7.09
C SER A 118 10.97 -23.39 6.09
N MET A 119 10.45 -23.28 4.86
CA MET A 119 10.98 -22.45 3.78
C MET A 119 10.20 -21.14 3.62
N PHE A 120 9.28 -20.83 4.53
CA PHE A 120 8.43 -19.65 4.49
C PHE A 120 9.20 -18.36 4.15
N ALA A 121 10.32 -18.11 4.85
CA ALA A 121 11.11 -16.91 4.66
C ALA A 121 11.67 -16.77 3.22
N VAL A 122 12.00 -17.89 2.57
CA VAL A 122 12.51 -17.91 1.20
C VAL A 122 11.39 -17.59 0.20
N TYR A 123 10.26 -18.28 0.32
CA TYR A 123 9.12 -18.03 -0.58
C TYR A 123 8.52 -16.66 -0.40
N PHE A 124 8.44 -16.17 0.86
CA PHE A 124 8.04 -14.80 1.15
C PHE A 124 8.98 -13.78 0.50
N ALA A 125 10.29 -14.01 0.55
CA ALA A 125 11.28 -13.16 -0.08
C ALA A 125 11.11 -13.12 -1.62
N VAL A 126 10.80 -14.25 -2.25
CA VAL A 126 10.50 -14.31 -3.69
C VAL A 126 9.27 -13.45 -4.04
N LEU A 127 8.19 -13.54 -3.23
CA LEU A 127 7.01 -12.72 -3.44
C LEU A 127 7.27 -11.22 -3.17
N ALA A 128 8.05 -10.90 -2.14
CA ALA A 128 8.46 -9.52 -1.88
C ALA A 128 9.32 -8.94 -3.01
N ALA A 129 10.18 -9.75 -3.62
CA ALA A 129 11.00 -9.34 -4.77
C ALA A 129 10.15 -8.95 -5.98
N SER A 130 8.94 -9.52 -6.14
CA SER A 130 8.03 -9.15 -7.23
C SER A 130 7.55 -7.69 -7.14
N LEU A 131 7.24 -7.23 -5.92
CA LEU A 131 6.90 -5.81 -5.66
C LEU A 131 8.05 -4.87 -6.00
N GLY A 132 9.28 -5.27 -5.64
CA GLY A 132 10.47 -4.51 -5.97
C GLY A 132 10.72 -4.44 -7.48
N LEU A 133 10.64 -5.57 -8.16
CA LEU A 133 10.76 -5.65 -9.62
C LEU A 133 9.70 -4.80 -10.32
N ALA A 134 8.44 -4.85 -9.85
CA ALA A 134 7.36 -4.02 -10.34
C ALA A 134 7.69 -2.52 -10.23
N THR A 135 8.22 -2.09 -9.09
CA THR A 135 8.59 -0.70 -8.85
C THR A 135 9.70 -0.23 -9.81
N LEU A 136 10.72 -1.08 -10.04
CA LEU A 136 11.79 -0.79 -10.99
C LEU A 136 11.28 -0.67 -12.42
N ILE A 137 10.44 -1.60 -12.85
CA ILE A 137 9.83 -1.58 -14.19
C ILE A 137 8.90 -0.38 -14.33
N ASN A 138 8.06 -0.11 -13.33
CA ASN A 138 7.15 1.02 -13.32
C ASN A 138 7.89 2.35 -13.45
N SER A 139 9.02 2.53 -12.77
CA SER A 139 9.82 3.76 -12.84
C SER A 139 10.30 4.11 -14.26
N ARG A 140 10.49 3.11 -15.11
CA ARG A 140 10.88 3.27 -16.51
C ARG A 140 9.66 3.47 -17.43
N LEU A 141 8.60 2.68 -17.21
CA LEU A 141 7.44 2.67 -18.09
C LEU A 141 6.48 3.83 -17.84
N VAL A 142 6.39 4.34 -16.61
CA VAL A 142 5.46 5.43 -16.28
C VAL A 142 5.75 6.72 -17.06
N ALA A 143 7.01 6.97 -17.39
CA ALA A 143 7.40 8.15 -18.17
C ALA A 143 6.87 8.11 -19.61
N THR A 144 6.74 6.93 -20.20
CA THR A 144 6.28 6.73 -21.57
C THR A 144 4.77 6.43 -21.66
N CYS A 145 4.27 5.58 -20.76
CA CYS A 145 2.87 5.13 -20.78
C CYS A 145 1.93 6.04 -20.00
N GLY A 146 2.44 6.76 -19.00
CA GLY A 146 1.66 7.59 -18.09
C GLY A 146 0.99 6.80 -16.96
N MET A 147 0.80 7.47 -15.80
CA MET A 147 0.30 6.84 -14.56
C MET A 147 -1.08 6.18 -14.72
N HIS A 148 -2.01 6.83 -15.44
CA HIS A 148 -3.38 6.30 -15.62
C HIS A 148 -3.40 4.95 -16.33
N LYS A 149 -2.60 4.78 -17.40
CA LYS A 149 -2.51 3.52 -18.13
C LYS A 149 -1.85 2.44 -17.28
N MET A 150 -0.76 2.81 -16.58
CA MET A 150 -0.04 1.87 -15.70
C MET A 150 -0.95 1.33 -14.59
N VAL A 151 -1.71 2.19 -13.92
CA VAL A 151 -2.68 1.76 -12.90
C VAL A 151 -3.78 0.87 -13.49
N HIS A 152 -4.29 1.22 -14.67
CA HIS A 152 -5.33 0.43 -15.32
C HIS A 152 -4.83 -0.97 -15.70
N TYR A 153 -3.68 -1.09 -16.36
CA TYR A 153 -3.09 -2.38 -16.74
C TYR A 153 -2.71 -3.22 -15.52
N GLY A 154 -2.14 -2.59 -14.48
CA GLY A 154 -1.85 -3.28 -13.23
C GLY A 154 -3.10 -3.81 -12.53
N ALA A 155 -4.18 -3.01 -12.48
CA ALA A 155 -5.45 -3.44 -11.89
C ALA A 155 -6.11 -4.58 -12.69
N VAL A 156 -6.12 -4.49 -14.02
CA VAL A 156 -6.63 -5.56 -14.89
C VAL A 156 -5.81 -6.84 -14.72
N GLY A 157 -4.47 -6.72 -14.71
CA GLY A 157 -3.58 -7.87 -14.46
C GLY A 157 -3.85 -8.52 -13.11
N HIS A 158 -3.97 -7.71 -12.04
CA HIS A 158 -4.28 -8.21 -10.70
C HIS A 158 -5.60 -8.99 -10.67
N ILE A 159 -6.68 -8.43 -11.25
CA ILE A 159 -7.99 -9.12 -11.33
C ILE A 159 -7.89 -10.42 -12.12
N SER A 160 -7.16 -10.41 -13.23
CA SER A 160 -7.01 -11.61 -14.07
C SER A 160 -6.33 -12.74 -13.31
N PHE A 161 -5.20 -12.46 -12.64
CA PHE A 161 -4.49 -13.47 -11.85
C PHE A 161 -5.27 -13.89 -10.61
N ALA A 162 -5.96 -12.95 -9.92
CA ALA A 162 -6.84 -13.25 -8.80
C ALA A 162 -8.04 -14.11 -9.25
N GLY A 163 -8.60 -13.83 -10.43
CA GLY A 163 -9.67 -14.63 -11.02
C GLY A 163 -9.23 -16.05 -11.39
N LEU A 164 -8.00 -16.20 -11.92
CA LEU A 164 -7.41 -17.52 -12.17
C LEU A 164 -7.19 -18.29 -10.86
N LEU A 165 -6.68 -17.64 -9.81
CA LEU A 165 -6.51 -18.26 -8.50
C LEU A 165 -7.86 -18.65 -7.90
N PHE A 166 -8.87 -17.78 -7.99
CA PHE A 166 -10.22 -18.05 -7.51
C PHE A 166 -10.85 -19.23 -8.27
N GLY A 167 -10.80 -19.22 -9.62
CA GLY A 167 -11.32 -20.31 -10.44
C GLY A 167 -10.63 -21.66 -10.17
N ALA A 168 -9.29 -21.64 -9.98
CA ALA A 168 -8.56 -22.84 -9.61
C ALA A 168 -8.96 -23.34 -8.21
N SER A 169 -9.18 -22.45 -7.25
CA SER A 169 -9.59 -22.81 -5.88
C SER A 169 -11.03 -23.33 -5.79
N LEU A 170 -11.87 -23.11 -6.81
CA LEU A 170 -13.21 -23.69 -6.88
C LEU A 170 -13.21 -25.18 -7.26
N VAL A 171 -12.18 -25.61 -7.99
CA VAL A 171 -12.10 -26.98 -8.52
C VAL A 171 -11.05 -27.84 -7.84
N THR A 172 -10.24 -27.25 -6.96
CA THR A 172 -9.16 -27.93 -6.23
C THR A 172 -9.26 -27.62 -4.74
N ASP A 173 -9.28 -28.65 -3.90
CA ASP A 173 -9.29 -28.52 -2.45
C ASP A 173 -7.97 -29.07 -1.86
N PRO A 174 -7.27 -28.33 -1.00
CA PRO A 174 -7.55 -27.02 -0.43
C PRO A 174 -7.15 -25.83 -1.34
N GLY A 175 -6.71 -26.08 -2.56
CA GLY A 175 -6.31 -25.09 -3.55
C GLY A 175 -5.41 -25.68 -4.64
N PRO A 176 -4.99 -24.86 -5.64
CA PRO A 176 -4.11 -25.32 -6.72
C PRO A 176 -2.74 -25.76 -6.19
N THR A 177 -1.96 -26.44 -7.03
CA THR A 177 -0.60 -26.87 -6.64
C THR A 177 0.26 -25.68 -6.22
N PHE A 178 1.23 -25.93 -5.32
CA PHE A 178 2.10 -24.90 -4.75
C PHE A 178 2.78 -24.03 -5.82
N VAL A 179 3.23 -24.63 -6.93
CA VAL A 179 3.88 -23.89 -8.01
C VAL A 179 2.91 -22.90 -8.67
N TRP A 180 1.69 -23.33 -8.97
CA TRP A 180 0.65 -22.47 -9.54
C TRP A 180 0.29 -21.32 -8.57
N PHE A 181 0.11 -21.62 -7.29
CA PHE A 181 -0.11 -20.60 -6.27
C PHE A 181 1.02 -19.57 -6.26
N MET A 182 2.28 -20.02 -6.22
CA MET A 182 3.44 -19.11 -6.19
C MET A 182 3.52 -18.23 -7.44
N VAL A 183 3.27 -18.79 -8.63
CA VAL A 183 3.29 -18.03 -9.89
C VAL A 183 2.17 -16.97 -9.90
N LEU A 184 0.94 -17.36 -9.57
CA LEU A 184 -0.20 -16.44 -9.57
C LEU A 184 -0.02 -15.35 -8.49
N GLN A 185 0.43 -15.73 -7.31
CA GLN A 185 0.70 -14.80 -6.22
C GLN A 185 1.83 -13.81 -6.56
N PHE A 186 2.90 -14.28 -7.21
CA PHE A 186 3.99 -13.43 -7.71
C PHE A 186 3.47 -12.40 -8.71
N MET A 187 2.67 -12.82 -9.68
CA MET A 187 2.10 -11.93 -10.69
C MET A 187 1.12 -10.93 -10.08
N MET A 188 0.31 -11.33 -9.09
CA MET A 188 -0.57 -10.41 -8.36
C MET A 188 0.23 -9.35 -7.60
N HIS A 189 1.28 -9.75 -6.85
CA HIS A 189 2.15 -8.79 -6.15
C HIS A 189 2.86 -7.84 -7.11
N PHE A 190 3.30 -8.35 -8.26
CA PHE A 190 3.88 -7.52 -9.31
C PHE A 190 2.89 -6.46 -9.81
N CYS A 191 1.67 -6.84 -10.12
CA CYS A 191 0.61 -5.92 -10.53
C CYS A 191 0.29 -4.90 -9.43
N MET A 192 0.23 -5.33 -8.16
CA MET A 192 0.04 -4.44 -7.01
C MET A 192 1.14 -3.39 -6.87
N GLY A 193 2.39 -3.78 -7.07
CA GLY A 193 3.55 -2.87 -7.02
C GLY A 193 3.44 -1.74 -8.06
N ILE A 194 2.94 -2.06 -9.25
CA ILE A 194 2.66 -1.05 -10.29
C ILE A 194 1.51 -0.13 -9.88
N VAL A 195 0.42 -0.69 -9.36
CA VAL A 195 -0.81 0.06 -9.03
C VAL A 195 -0.59 1.01 -7.86
N PHE A 196 -0.01 0.52 -6.76
CA PHE A 196 0.05 1.23 -5.49
C PHE A 196 0.82 2.56 -5.58
N GLY A 197 2.01 2.56 -6.17
CA GLY A 197 2.83 3.76 -6.32
C GLY A 197 2.15 4.84 -7.18
N ASN A 198 1.54 4.43 -8.27
CA ASN A 198 0.86 5.34 -9.18
C ASN A 198 -0.46 5.89 -8.61
N LEU A 199 -1.21 5.10 -7.82
CA LEU A 199 -2.43 5.56 -7.15
C LEU A 199 -2.17 6.71 -6.19
N GLY A 200 -1.12 6.60 -5.37
CA GLY A 200 -0.71 7.68 -4.47
C GLY A 200 -0.42 8.98 -5.22
N ALA A 201 0.33 8.90 -6.33
CA ALA A 201 0.64 10.05 -7.16
C ALA A 201 -0.62 10.66 -7.79
N LEU A 202 -1.54 9.86 -8.34
CA LEU A 202 -2.79 10.32 -8.93
C LEU A 202 -3.72 11.00 -7.92
N ALA A 203 -3.79 10.48 -6.70
CA ALA A 203 -4.60 11.06 -5.62
C ALA A 203 -4.01 12.39 -5.11
N MET A 204 -2.69 12.56 -5.16
CA MET A 204 -2.00 13.77 -4.72
C MET A 204 -2.05 14.92 -5.73
N GLN A 205 -2.24 14.62 -7.03
CA GLN A 205 -2.25 15.64 -8.09
C GLN A 205 -3.16 16.85 -7.82
N PRO A 206 -4.43 16.68 -7.37
CA PRO A 206 -5.34 17.82 -7.18
C PRO A 206 -5.11 18.59 -5.88
N LEU A 207 -4.17 18.17 -5.01
CA LEU A 207 -4.03 18.70 -3.65
C LEU A 207 -3.07 19.90 -3.53
N GLY A 208 -2.15 20.07 -4.48
CA GLY A 208 -1.24 21.22 -4.55
C GLY A 208 -0.63 21.62 -3.18
N ARG A 209 -0.94 22.84 -2.71
CA ARG A 209 -0.39 23.41 -1.46
C ARG A 209 -0.82 22.70 -0.17
N ILE A 210 -1.86 21.86 -0.20
CA ILE A 210 -2.32 21.07 0.95
C ILE A 210 -1.88 19.60 0.85
N ALA A 211 -0.89 19.30 0.01
CA ALA A 211 -0.41 17.93 -0.24
C ALA A 211 0.00 17.18 1.04
N GLY A 212 0.64 17.85 2.01
CA GLY A 212 1.01 17.24 3.30
C GLY A 212 -0.21 16.76 4.11
N LEU A 213 -1.24 17.61 4.23
CA LEU A 213 -2.51 17.22 4.87
C LEU A 213 -3.20 16.12 4.07
N GLY A 214 -3.19 16.26 2.73
CA GLY A 214 -3.73 15.25 1.83
C GLY A 214 -3.09 13.88 2.03
N ALA A 215 -1.76 13.81 2.11
CA ALA A 215 -1.03 12.56 2.37
C ALA A 215 -1.47 11.91 3.69
N SER A 216 -1.63 12.71 4.76
CA SER A 216 -2.08 12.20 6.07
C SER A 216 -3.51 11.65 6.02
N VAL A 217 -4.44 12.38 5.39
CA VAL A 217 -5.84 11.93 5.22
C VAL A 217 -5.89 10.66 4.38
N MET A 218 -5.16 10.64 3.26
CA MET A 218 -5.10 9.48 2.38
C MET A 218 -4.53 8.25 3.10
N ALA A 219 -3.44 8.41 3.85
CA ALA A 219 -2.84 7.33 4.62
C ALA A 219 -3.82 6.79 5.67
N ALA A 220 -4.50 7.65 6.43
CA ALA A 220 -5.46 7.25 7.44
C ALA A 220 -6.65 6.49 6.83
N VAL A 221 -7.27 7.03 5.76
CA VAL A 221 -8.42 6.42 5.11
C VAL A 221 -8.06 5.10 4.43
N SER A 222 -6.96 5.07 3.67
CA SER A 222 -6.52 3.84 2.99
C SER A 222 -6.13 2.74 3.98
N SER A 223 -5.47 3.08 5.09
CA SER A 223 -5.15 2.11 6.14
C SER A 223 -6.39 1.57 6.83
N LEU A 224 -7.37 2.43 7.13
CA LEU A 224 -8.64 1.99 7.74
C LEU A 224 -9.38 1.01 6.82
N ILE A 225 -9.52 1.34 5.53
CA ILE A 225 -10.14 0.46 4.54
C ILE A 225 -9.38 -0.86 4.45
N ALA A 226 -8.04 -0.80 4.39
CA ALA A 226 -7.20 -1.98 4.29
C ALA A 226 -7.35 -2.92 5.49
N VAL A 227 -7.36 -2.38 6.72
CA VAL A 227 -7.53 -3.17 7.94
C VAL A 227 -8.92 -3.80 7.99
N LEU A 228 -9.97 -3.01 7.73
CA LEU A 228 -11.35 -3.52 7.72
C LEU A 228 -11.53 -4.64 6.68
N PHE A 229 -11.01 -4.42 5.47
CA PHE A 229 -11.07 -5.42 4.40
C PHE A 229 -10.31 -6.70 4.76
N ALA A 230 -9.04 -6.56 5.19
CA ALA A 230 -8.21 -7.71 5.54
C ALA A 230 -8.78 -8.50 6.74
N THR A 231 -9.32 -7.80 7.74
CA THR A 231 -9.95 -8.45 8.90
C THR A 231 -11.22 -9.19 8.49
N LEU A 232 -12.07 -8.55 7.68
CA LEU A 232 -13.30 -9.17 7.21
C LEU A 232 -13.01 -10.44 6.39
N CYS A 233 -12.12 -10.36 5.40
CA CYS A 233 -11.74 -11.50 4.58
C CYS A 233 -11.01 -12.58 5.39
N GLY A 234 -10.12 -12.17 6.30
CA GLY A 234 -9.36 -13.09 7.17
C GLY A 234 -10.26 -13.88 8.13
N TRP A 235 -11.40 -13.32 8.53
CA TRP A 235 -12.36 -14.04 9.37
C TRP A 235 -12.98 -15.26 8.69
N PHE A 236 -13.10 -15.23 7.36
CA PHE A 236 -13.61 -16.36 6.58
C PHE A 236 -12.53 -17.39 6.21
N TYR A 237 -11.29 -17.22 6.69
CA TYR A 237 -10.22 -18.18 6.42
C TYR A 237 -10.52 -19.53 7.11
N ASP A 238 -10.63 -20.58 6.31
CA ASP A 238 -11.03 -21.93 6.69
C ASP A 238 -9.98 -23.00 6.38
N ALA A 239 -8.71 -22.60 6.28
CA ALA A 239 -7.59 -23.44 5.86
C ALA A 239 -7.67 -23.87 4.37
N THR A 240 -8.49 -23.20 3.56
CA THR A 240 -8.47 -23.31 2.10
C THR A 240 -8.02 -22.01 1.46
N LEU A 241 -7.68 -22.04 0.16
CA LEU A 241 -7.34 -20.84 -0.59
C LEU A 241 -8.55 -20.06 -1.09
N LEU A 242 -9.74 -20.66 -1.06
CA LEU A 242 -10.93 -20.08 -1.65
C LEU A 242 -11.31 -18.71 -1.07
N PRO A 243 -11.40 -18.50 0.27
CA PRO A 243 -11.72 -17.20 0.83
C PRO A 243 -10.68 -16.13 0.50
N LEU A 244 -9.40 -16.51 0.49
CA LEU A 244 -8.29 -15.62 0.14
C LEU A 244 -8.37 -15.17 -1.32
N ALA A 245 -8.58 -16.10 -2.23
CA ALA A 245 -8.68 -15.85 -3.66
C ALA A 245 -9.92 -15.00 -4.00
N LEU A 246 -11.05 -15.26 -3.35
CA LEU A 246 -12.26 -14.45 -3.46
C LEU A 246 -12.01 -13.01 -2.96
N GLY A 247 -11.32 -12.85 -1.83
CA GLY A 247 -10.93 -11.54 -1.31
C GLY A 247 -10.06 -10.76 -2.32
N TYR A 248 -9.06 -11.39 -2.90
CA TYR A 248 -8.21 -10.76 -3.92
C TYR A 248 -9.00 -10.34 -5.16
N PHE A 249 -9.88 -11.21 -5.65
CA PHE A 249 -10.71 -10.91 -6.80
C PHE A 249 -11.69 -9.75 -6.52
N ALA A 250 -12.37 -9.78 -5.37
CA ALA A 250 -13.29 -8.73 -4.94
C ALA A 250 -12.58 -7.37 -4.78
N ALA A 251 -11.39 -7.34 -4.15
CA ALA A 251 -10.59 -6.14 -4.02
C ALA A 251 -10.16 -5.59 -5.39
N GLY A 252 -9.75 -6.45 -6.30
CA GLY A 252 -9.40 -6.08 -7.66
C GLY A 252 -10.58 -5.44 -8.41
N MET A 253 -11.77 -6.04 -8.33
CA MET A 253 -13.00 -5.50 -8.93
C MET A 253 -13.37 -4.14 -8.33
N ALA A 254 -13.33 -4.01 -7.01
CA ALA A 254 -13.57 -2.74 -6.32
C ALA A 254 -12.56 -1.67 -6.75
N THR A 255 -11.28 -2.02 -6.83
CA THR A 255 -10.21 -1.13 -7.30
C THR A 255 -10.51 -0.64 -8.71
N LEU A 256 -10.86 -1.51 -9.64
CA LEU A 256 -11.17 -1.12 -11.03
C LEU A 256 -12.38 -0.18 -11.12
N GLN A 257 -13.43 -0.42 -10.33
CA GLN A 257 -14.59 0.49 -10.27
C GLN A 257 -14.21 1.87 -9.72
N LEU A 258 -13.43 1.90 -8.64
CA LEU A 258 -12.93 3.14 -8.03
C LEU A 258 -12.03 3.92 -9.00
N LEU A 259 -11.21 3.24 -9.80
CA LEU A 259 -10.40 3.87 -10.86
C LEU A 259 -11.28 4.54 -11.92
N ARG A 260 -12.38 3.90 -12.34
CA ARG A 260 -13.33 4.48 -13.30
C ARG A 260 -13.99 5.75 -12.73
N ILE A 261 -14.36 5.72 -11.44
CA ILE A 261 -14.94 6.88 -10.74
C ILE A 261 -13.92 8.03 -10.69
N GLY A 262 -12.70 7.75 -10.24
CA GLY A 262 -11.62 8.72 -10.15
C GLY A 262 -11.23 9.34 -11.51
N HIS A 263 -11.24 8.53 -12.56
CA HIS A 263 -10.95 9.01 -13.92
C HIS A 263 -12.05 9.93 -14.47
N ARG A 264 -13.32 9.61 -14.21
CA ARG A 264 -14.47 10.47 -14.62
C ARG A 264 -14.49 11.79 -13.86
N ALA A 265 -13.97 11.85 -12.66
CA ALA A 265 -13.87 13.06 -11.83
C ALA A 265 -12.58 13.87 -12.11
N SER A 266 -12.01 13.80 -13.31
CA SER A 266 -10.68 14.37 -13.64
C SER A 266 -10.59 15.91 -13.54
N GLY A 267 -11.72 16.63 -13.46
CA GLY A 267 -11.76 18.09 -13.32
C GLY A 267 -11.72 18.63 -11.89
N ASP A 268 -11.77 17.74 -10.87
CA ASP A 268 -11.80 18.17 -9.48
C ASP A 268 -10.42 18.71 -9.04
N VAL A 269 -10.34 20.00 -8.72
CA VAL A 269 -9.19 20.65 -8.10
C VAL A 269 -9.57 21.02 -6.67
N VAL A 270 -8.73 20.66 -5.69
CA VAL A 270 -8.95 20.98 -4.29
C VAL A 270 -8.19 22.26 -3.94
N TYR A 271 -8.91 23.37 -3.83
CA TYR A 271 -8.32 24.64 -3.41
C TYR A 271 -8.20 24.72 -1.88
N PRO A 272 -7.06 25.20 -1.34
CA PRO A 272 -6.92 25.41 0.10
C PRO A 272 -7.87 26.54 0.58
N VAL A 273 -8.35 26.44 1.80
CA VAL A 273 -9.07 27.54 2.47
C VAL A 273 -8.05 28.57 2.94
N ASN A 274 -8.14 29.80 2.42
CA ASN A 274 -7.51 30.95 3.04
C ASN A 274 -8.46 31.44 4.15
N LEU A 275 -7.94 31.60 5.38
CA LEU A 275 -8.76 32.12 6.50
C LEU A 275 -9.11 33.60 6.33
N SER A 276 -8.44 34.32 5.42
CA SER A 276 -8.80 35.66 4.98
C SER A 276 -10.11 35.72 4.19
N ASP A 277 -10.55 34.58 3.62
CA ASP A 277 -11.77 34.49 2.81
C ASP A 277 -12.98 34.00 3.64
N ALA A 278 -12.81 33.79 4.95
CA ALA A 278 -13.91 33.45 5.83
C ALA A 278 -14.74 34.72 6.09
N PRO A 279 -16.07 34.70 5.85
CA PRO A 279 -16.91 35.84 6.20
C PRO A 279 -16.74 36.17 7.68
N VAL A 280 -16.42 37.42 7.99
CA VAL A 280 -16.36 37.93 9.35
C VAL A 280 -17.74 37.68 9.96
N PRO A 281 -17.87 36.96 11.10
CA PRO A 281 -19.17 36.83 11.75
C PRO A 281 -19.63 38.21 12.19
N ASN A 282 -20.81 38.63 11.72
CA ASN A 282 -21.49 39.84 12.16
C ASN A 282 -21.84 39.73 13.66
#